data_af7e3ffe3077a114f93a5bbb5042921e
#
_entry.id   af7e3ffe3077a114f93a5bbb5042921e
#
_cell.length_a   1.000
_cell.length_b   1.000
_cell.length_c   1.000
_cell.angle_alpha   90.00
_cell.angle_beta   90.00
_cell.angle_gamma   90.00
#
_symmetry.space_group_name_H-M   'P 1'
#
loop_
_entity.id
_entity.type
_entity.pdbx_description
1 polymer ?
#
loop_
_entity_poly.entity_id
_entity_poly.type
_entity_poly.pdbx_seq_one_letter_code
_entity_poly.pdbx_strand_id
1 'polypeptide(L)'
;IFLDVRMPGRNGIEVASVLRENGYGGEIIFLTLFKDAVYYAFDVRANNYLLKETATLKRIEKVFLNAVEIVREKNDEFILLTGIGEYRNVPIKEIRYFEVNQKIVTVYYGHRNFEFVSTIGKLENILFNKGFIRISRSYLVAKKYIRSFVYGKVFMMDGEELPVGRKYYKELKNMMKNGVE
;
A
#
# COMPACT_ATOMS: atom_id res chain seq x y z
N ILE A 1 -1.71 4.67 13.87
CA ILE A 1 -1.44 4.11 15.21
C ILE A 1 -1.08 5.22 16.19
N PHE A 2 -1.40 5.04 17.48
CA PHE A 2 -0.86 5.85 18.59
C PHE A 2 0.29 5.09 19.23
N LEU A 3 1.40 5.79 19.49
CA LEU A 3 2.57 5.24 20.18
C LEU A 3 2.96 6.14 21.37
N ASP A 4 3.31 5.52 22.48
CA ASP A 4 4.05 6.22 23.53
C ASP A 4 5.57 6.10 23.25
N VAL A 5 6.33 7.13 23.54
CA VAL A 5 7.79 7.11 23.41
C VAL A 5 8.41 6.16 24.43
N ARG A 6 7.90 6.19 25.67
CA ARG A 6 8.37 5.29 26.74
C ARG A 6 7.41 4.14 26.94
N MET A 7 7.82 2.97 26.47
CA MET A 7 7.11 1.71 26.70
C MET A 7 8.04 0.70 27.36
N PRO A 8 7.53 -0.24 28.19
CA PRO A 8 8.34 -1.32 28.73
C PRO A 8 9.02 -2.13 27.62
N GLY A 9 10.35 -2.24 27.68
CA GLY A 9 11.14 -3.06 26.76
C GLY A 9 11.58 -2.42 25.46
N ARG A 10 10.85 -1.43 24.90
CA ARG A 10 11.23 -0.74 23.65
C ARG A 10 10.84 0.73 23.65
N ASN A 11 11.66 1.55 23.00
CA ASN A 11 11.34 2.95 22.74
C ASN A 11 10.36 3.05 21.57
N GLY A 12 9.28 3.84 21.70
CA GLY A 12 8.29 4.04 20.65
C GLY A 12 8.84 4.63 19.36
N ILE A 13 9.92 5.43 19.43
CA ILE A 13 10.62 5.93 18.22
C ILE A 13 11.28 4.77 17.46
N GLU A 14 11.95 3.85 18.16
CA GLU A 14 12.55 2.67 17.56
C GLU A 14 11.49 1.77 16.91
N VAL A 15 10.35 1.58 17.58
CA VAL A 15 9.23 0.84 17.02
C VAL A 15 8.73 1.50 15.74
N ALA A 16 8.58 2.83 15.73
CA ALA A 16 8.17 3.58 14.55
C ALA A 16 9.19 3.45 13.40
N SER A 17 10.50 3.48 13.69
CA SER A 17 11.56 3.27 12.68
C SER A 17 11.45 1.89 12.05
N VAL A 18 11.35 0.84 12.86
CA VAL A 18 11.19 -0.54 12.36
C VAL A 18 9.92 -0.68 11.51
N LEU A 19 8.81 -0.06 11.90
CA LEU A 19 7.59 -0.05 11.10
C LEU A 19 7.82 0.62 9.74
N ARG A 20 8.53 1.76 9.69
CA ARG A 20 8.84 2.46 8.42
C ARG A 20 9.78 1.64 7.52
N GLU A 21 10.81 1.03 8.09
CA GLU A 21 11.73 0.14 7.39
C GLU A 21 11.00 -1.06 6.76
N ASN A 22 9.99 -1.59 7.46
CA ASN A 22 9.14 -2.67 6.96
C ASN A 22 7.98 -2.18 6.04
N GLY A 23 8.00 -0.92 5.60
CA GLY A 23 7.05 -0.40 4.62
C GLY A 23 5.69 0.02 5.18
N TYR A 24 5.54 0.16 6.50
CA TYR A 24 4.30 0.67 7.08
C TYR A 24 4.04 2.12 6.64
N GLY A 25 3.05 2.32 5.76
CA GLY A 25 2.64 3.61 5.22
C GLY A 25 1.54 4.33 6.00
N GLY A 26 1.05 3.74 7.11
CA GLY A 26 -0.02 4.31 7.93
C GLY A 26 0.43 5.51 8.76
N GLU A 27 -0.54 6.26 9.28
CA GLU A 27 -0.27 7.43 10.12
C GLU A 27 0.21 7.00 11.52
N ILE A 28 1.27 7.67 12.02
CA ILE A 28 1.84 7.49 13.36
C ILE A 28 1.63 8.77 14.14
N ILE A 29 1.03 8.68 15.31
CA ILE A 29 0.81 9.78 16.25
C ILE A 29 1.47 9.39 17.55
N PHE A 30 2.41 10.20 18.03
CA PHE A 30 2.96 10.02 19.37
C PHE A 30 2.05 10.67 20.42
N LEU A 31 1.74 9.94 21.48
CA LEU A 31 1.04 10.44 22.67
C LEU A 31 1.85 10.04 23.89
N THR A 32 2.59 11.00 24.47
CA THR A 32 3.62 10.72 25.46
C THR A 32 3.77 11.84 26.50
N LEU A 33 4.43 11.53 27.59
CA LEU A 33 4.90 12.54 28.59
C LEU A 33 6.26 13.16 28.22
N PHE A 34 6.95 12.62 27.21
CA PHE A 34 8.32 13.00 26.87
C PHE A 34 8.34 14.19 25.92
N LYS A 35 9.02 15.28 26.28
CA LYS A 35 9.11 16.52 25.48
C LYS A 35 10.28 16.50 24.49
N ASP A 36 11.39 15.88 24.87
CA ASP A 36 12.66 16.02 24.16
C ASP A 36 12.80 15.10 22.93
N ALA A 37 11.84 14.20 22.70
CA ALA A 37 11.88 13.26 21.58
C ALA A 37 11.14 13.75 20.32
N VAL A 38 10.62 14.98 20.30
CA VAL A 38 9.84 15.52 19.19
C VAL A 38 10.63 15.55 17.86
N TYR A 39 11.93 15.82 17.92
CA TYR A 39 12.79 15.86 16.72
C TYR A 39 12.89 14.50 16.04
N TYR A 40 13.01 13.41 16.82
CA TYR A 40 13.06 12.05 16.29
C TYR A 40 11.73 11.60 15.66
N ALA A 41 10.61 12.23 16.03
CA ALA A 41 9.32 11.95 15.41
C ALA A 41 9.28 12.38 13.94
N PHE A 42 10.05 13.41 13.53
CA PHE A 42 10.18 13.82 12.14
C PHE A 42 10.91 12.76 11.30
N ASP A 43 11.95 12.13 11.84
CA ASP A 43 12.74 11.11 11.13
C ASP A 43 11.87 9.90 10.74
N VAL A 44 10.90 9.55 11.59
CA VAL A 44 9.95 8.46 11.35
C VAL A 44 8.67 8.93 10.63
N ARG A 45 8.64 10.17 10.15
CA ARG A 45 7.48 10.78 9.48
C ARG A 45 6.20 10.60 10.30
N ALA A 46 6.24 10.97 11.56
CA ALA A 46 5.05 10.98 12.40
C ALA A 46 4.09 12.10 11.94
N ASN A 47 2.80 11.80 11.93
CA ASN A 47 1.75 12.76 11.61
C ASN A 47 1.63 13.83 12.68
N ASN A 48 1.75 13.44 13.95
CA ASN A 48 1.65 14.36 15.09
C ASN A 48 2.39 13.85 16.33
N TYR A 49 2.69 14.80 17.23
CA TYR A 49 3.31 14.56 18.52
C TYR A 49 2.51 15.28 19.60
N LEU A 50 1.89 14.54 20.49
CA LEU A 50 1.02 15.05 21.55
C LEU A 50 1.60 14.77 22.90
N LEU A 51 1.67 15.79 23.75
CA LEU A 51 2.07 15.65 25.15
C LEU A 51 0.85 15.35 26.01
N LYS A 52 0.88 14.23 26.75
CA LYS A 52 -0.23 13.81 27.63
C LYS A 52 -0.62 14.87 28.65
N GLU A 53 0.34 15.69 29.10
CA GLU A 53 0.11 16.77 30.08
C GLU A 53 -0.73 17.92 29.54
N THR A 54 -0.62 18.22 28.23
CA THR A 54 -1.24 19.40 27.61
C THR A 54 -2.29 19.07 26.56
N ALA A 55 -2.34 17.80 26.10
CA ALA A 55 -3.28 17.39 25.10
C ALA A 55 -4.69 17.23 25.68
N THR A 56 -5.58 18.15 25.31
CA THR A 56 -7.02 18.03 25.65
C THR A 56 -7.66 16.93 24.77
N LEU A 57 -8.75 16.32 25.24
CA LEU A 57 -9.53 15.34 24.45
C LEU A 57 -9.90 15.89 23.08
N LYS A 58 -10.33 17.15 23.02
CA LYS A 58 -10.67 17.83 21.76
C LYS A 58 -9.47 17.93 20.80
N ARG A 59 -8.24 18.12 21.32
CA ARG A 59 -7.03 18.13 20.50
C ARG A 59 -6.69 16.74 19.96
N ILE A 60 -6.80 15.70 20.82
CA ILE A 60 -6.57 14.30 20.44
C ILE A 60 -7.57 13.89 19.34
N GLU A 61 -8.85 14.18 19.53
CA GLU A 61 -9.91 13.91 18.54
C GLU A 61 -9.62 14.59 17.20
N LYS A 62 -9.28 15.88 17.22
CA LYS A 62 -8.94 16.62 15.99
C LYS A 62 -7.77 16.00 15.24
N VAL A 63 -6.70 15.61 15.94
CA VAL A 63 -5.52 14.97 15.34
C VAL A 63 -5.87 13.58 14.78
N PHE A 64 -6.67 12.83 15.51
CA PHE A 64 -7.15 11.52 15.04
C PHE A 64 -7.99 11.63 13.77
N LEU A 65 -8.99 12.53 13.75
CA LEU A 65 -9.85 12.73 12.57
C LEU A 65 -9.05 13.19 11.35
N ASN A 66 -8.09 14.09 11.53
CA ASN A 66 -7.17 14.50 10.47
C ASN A 66 -6.35 13.32 9.92
N ALA A 67 -5.82 12.46 10.78
CA ALA A 67 -5.09 11.27 10.36
C ALA A 67 -5.99 10.27 9.60
N VAL A 68 -7.26 10.13 10.00
CA VAL A 68 -8.25 9.33 9.29
C VAL A 68 -8.53 9.90 7.90
N GLU A 69 -8.65 11.22 7.77
CA GLU A 69 -8.86 11.90 6.49
C GLU A 69 -7.68 11.69 5.53
N ILE A 70 -6.44 11.87 6.00
CA ILE A 70 -5.23 11.59 5.22
C ILE A 70 -5.21 10.13 4.72
N VAL A 71 -5.56 9.16 5.57
CA VAL A 71 -5.63 7.75 5.17
C VAL A 71 -6.72 7.51 4.14
N ARG A 72 -7.89 8.17 4.26
CA ARG A 72 -8.97 8.10 3.27
C ARG A 72 -8.53 8.66 1.93
N GLU A 73 -7.93 9.85 1.90
CA GLU A 73 -7.40 10.47 0.68
C GLU A 73 -6.35 9.58 -0.01
N LYS A 74 -5.42 9.01 0.76
CA LYS A 74 -4.44 8.03 0.23
C LYS A 74 -5.09 6.78 -0.35
N ASN A 75 -6.19 6.32 0.23
CA ASN A 75 -6.93 5.15 -0.25
C ASN A 75 -7.84 5.45 -1.45
N ASP A 76 -8.16 6.72 -1.69
CA ASP A 76 -8.99 7.16 -2.81
C ASP A 76 -8.16 7.61 -4.03
N GLU A 77 -6.94 7.10 -4.15
CA GLU A 77 -6.13 7.32 -5.35
C GLU A 77 -6.76 6.66 -6.59
N PHE A 78 -6.83 7.43 -7.66
CA PHE A 78 -7.34 6.99 -8.94
C PHE A 78 -6.23 6.97 -9.98
N ILE A 79 -6.40 6.11 -10.99
CA ILE A 79 -5.60 6.15 -12.22
C ILE A 79 -6.51 6.48 -13.40
N LEU A 80 -6.15 7.53 -14.15
CA LEU A 80 -6.84 7.86 -15.39
C LEU A 80 -6.30 7.00 -16.52
N LEU A 81 -7.16 6.16 -17.07
CA LEU A 81 -6.86 5.28 -18.20
C LEU A 81 -7.51 5.81 -19.47
N THR A 82 -6.76 5.81 -20.58
CA THR A 82 -7.21 6.32 -21.86
C THR A 82 -7.45 5.14 -22.83
N GLY A 83 -8.70 4.80 -23.02
CA GLY A 83 -9.15 3.82 -24.03
C GLY A 83 -9.42 4.48 -25.39
N ILE A 84 -10.01 3.73 -26.31
CA ILE A 84 -10.38 4.23 -27.63
C ILE A 84 -11.66 5.07 -27.49
N GLY A 85 -11.51 6.39 -27.53
CA GLY A 85 -12.64 7.32 -27.43
C GLY A 85 -13.25 7.46 -26.02
N GLU A 86 -12.63 6.87 -25.00
CA GLU A 86 -13.10 6.92 -23.62
C GLU A 86 -11.95 7.15 -22.64
N TYR A 87 -12.20 7.99 -21.63
CA TYR A 87 -11.34 8.17 -20.48
C TYR A 87 -12.02 7.57 -19.26
N ARG A 88 -11.29 6.74 -18.51
CA ARG A 88 -11.84 6.10 -17.32
C ARG A 88 -10.97 6.34 -16.10
N ASN A 89 -11.57 6.95 -15.09
CA ASN A 89 -10.93 7.12 -13.79
C ASN A 89 -11.21 5.90 -12.93
N VAL A 90 -10.17 5.11 -12.64
CA VAL A 90 -10.29 3.82 -11.92
C VAL A 90 -9.68 3.93 -10.54
N PRO A 91 -10.43 3.62 -9.47
CA PRO A 91 -9.88 3.59 -8.12
C PRO A 91 -8.79 2.52 -8.01
N ILE A 92 -7.57 2.91 -7.66
CA ILE A 92 -6.43 1.97 -7.56
C ILE A 92 -6.74 0.85 -6.55
N LYS A 93 -7.48 1.17 -5.49
CA LYS A 93 -7.88 0.20 -4.47
C LYS A 93 -8.79 -0.93 -4.99
N GLU A 94 -9.53 -0.71 -6.09
CA GLU A 94 -10.41 -1.71 -6.68
C GLU A 94 -9.71 -2.57 -7.73
N ILE A 95 -8.52 -2.18 -8.20
CA ILE A 95 -7.80 -2.91 -9.23
C ILE A 95 -7.27 -4.23 -8.66
N ARG A 96 -7.69 -5.32 -9.29
CA ARG A 96 -7.24 -6.68 -8.99
C ARG A 96 -5.96 -7.01 -9.73
N TYR A 97 -5.96 -6.83 -11.04
CA TYR A 97 -4.80 -7.04 -11.91
C TYR A 97 -4.95 -6.36 -13.26
N PHE A 98 -3.84 -6.26 -13.98
CA PHE A 98 -3.75 -5.89 -15.38
C PHE A 98 -3.26 -7.08 -16.19
N GLU A 99 -3.89 -7.30 -17.32
CA GLU A 99 -3.48 -8.27 -18.33
C GLU A 99 -3.07 -7.56 -19.60
N VAL A 100 -1.93 -7.96 -20.18
CA VAL A 100 -1.44 -7.39 -21.45
C VAL A 100 -1.48 -8.45 -22.51
N ASN A 101 -2.23 -8.18 -23.57
CA ASN A 101 -2.25 -8.96 -24.78
C ASN A 101 -1.80 -8.07 -25.95
N GLN A 102 -0.60 -8.34 -26.50
CA GLN A 102 0.06 -7.50 -27.52
C GLN A 102 0.26 -6.05 -27.01
N LYS A 103 -0.52 -5.09 -27.50
CA LYS A 103 -0.49 -3.66 -27.13
C LYS A 103 -1.71 -3.21 -26.33
N ILE A 104 -2.66 -4.11 -26.13
CA ILE A 104 -3.88 -3.83 -25.37
C ILE A 104 -3.68 -4.30 -23.95
N VAL A 105 -4.01 -3.44 -23.02
CA VAL A 105 -4.03 -3.74 -21.58
C VAL A 105 -5.48 -3.78 -21.16
N THR A 106 -5.87 -4.85 -20.51
CA THR A 106 -7.16 -4.94 -19.80
C THR A 106 -6.91 -4.78 -18.31
N VAL A 107 -7.54 -3.78 -17.68
CA VAL A 107 -7.60 -3.67 -16.23
C VAL A 107 -8.85 -4.36 -15.70
N TYR A 108 -8.68 -5.19 -14.66
CA TYR A 108 -9.77 -5.85 -13.95
C TYR A 108 -9.90 -5.21 -12.56
N TYR A 109 -11.06 -4.59 -12.30
CA TYR A 109 -11.32 -3.85 -11.05
C TYR A 109 -12.78 -4.01 -10.60
N GLY A 110 -13.01 -4.21 -9.29
CA GLY A 110 -14.31 -4.60 -8.80
C GLY A 110 -14.87 -5.79 -9.59
N HIS A 111 -16.07 -5.65 -10.14
CA HIS A 111 -16.71 -6.62 -11.07
C HIS A 111 -16.66 -6.16 -12.54
N ARG A 112 -15.76 -5.24 -12.88
CA ARG A 112 -15.66 -4.60 -14.20
C ARG A 112 -14.29 -4.79 -14.81
N ASN A 113 -14.21 -4.58 -16.13
CA ASN A 113 -12.94 -4.44 -16.83
C ASN A 113 -12.98 -3.21 -17.76
N PHE A 114 -11.79 -2.82 -18.23
CA PHE A 114 -11.62 -1.74 -19.19
C PHE A 114 -10.34 -1.95 -19.99
N GLU A 115 -10.42 -1.74 -21.31
CA GLU A 115 -9.31 -1.91 -22.24
C GLU A 115 -8.71 -0.56 -22.66
N PHE A 116 -7.39 -0.51 -22.72
CA PHE A 116 -6.65 0.68 -23.13
C PHE A 116 -5.28 0.31 -23.73
N VAL A 117 -4.67 1.25 -24.42
CA VAL A 117 -3.35 1.06 -25.02
C VAL A 117 -2.25 1.47 -24.05
N SER A 118 -1.43 0.53 -23.63
CA SER A 118 -0.30 0.78 -22.73
C SER A 118 0.71 -0.37 -22.75
N THR A 119 1.68 -0.31 -21.85
CA THR A 119 2.63 -1.40 -21.59
C THR A 119 2.69 -1.71 -20.09
N ILE A 120 2.98 -2.96 -19.77
CA ILE A 120 3.09 -3.38 -18.36
C ILE A 120 4.20 -2.63 -17.61
N GLY A 121 5.29 -2.27 -18.29
CA GLY A 121 6.39 -1.50 -17.70
C GLY A 121 5.98 -0.07 -17.33
N LYS A 122 5.14 0.60 -18.13
CA LYS A 122 4.58 1.91 -17.77
C LYS A 122 3.69 1.80 -16.54
N LEU A 123 2.82 0.77 -16.47
CA LEU A 123 1.95 0.54 -15.33
C LEU A 123 2.73 0.20 -14.06
N GLU A 124 3.78 -0.60 -14.19
CA GLU A 124 4.68 -0.95 -13.08
C GLU A 124 5.32 0.30 -12.46
N ASN A 125 5.76 1.25 -13.30
CA ASN A 125 6.31 2.53 -12.83
C ASN A 125 5.24 3.43 -12.16
N ILE A 126 4.05 3.57 -12.76
CA ILE A 126 2.95 4.38 -12.20
C ILE A 126 2.45 3.81 -10.87
N LEU A 127 2.42 2.48 -10.75
CA LEU A 127 1.92 1.76 -9.59
C LEU A 127 3.04 1.33 -8.64
N PHE A 128 4.27 1.86 -8.84
CA PHE A 128 5.38 1.63 -7.93
C PHE A 128 5.00 2.05 -6.51
N ASN A 129 5.28 1.21 -5.52
CA ASN A 129 4.90 1.39 -4.11
C ASN A 129 3.38 1.46 -3.81
N LYS A 130 2.51 1.15 -4.78
CA LYS A 130 1.05 1.08 -4.59
C LYS A 130 0.52 -0.34 -4.38
N GLY A 131 1.39 -1.26 -3.98
CA GLY A 131 1.01 -2.63 -3.62
C GLY A 131 0.80 -3.58 -4.79
N PHE A 132 1.34 -3.26 -5.97
CA PHE A 132 1.33 -4.15 -7.14
C PHE A 132 2.62 -4.94 -7.27
N ILE A 133 2.52 -6.10 -7.90
CA ILE A 133 3.65 -6.97 -8.23
C ILE A 133 3.48 -7.56 -9.63
N ARG A 134 4.54 -7.56 -10.40
CA ARG A 134 4.58 -8.23 -11.69
C ARG A 134 4.82 -9.71 -11.51
N ILE A 135 3.93 -10.55 -12.05
CA ILE A 135 4.00 -12.01 -11.93
C ILE A 135 4.34 -12.71 -13.25
N SER A 136 4.29 -11.99 -14.38
CA SER A 136 4.70 -12.50 -15.69
C SER A 136 5.00 -11.35 -16.67
N ARG A 137 5.29 -11.68 -17.92
CA ARG A 137 5.39 -10.68 -19.00
C ARG A 137 4.08 -9.95 -19.26
N SER A 138 2.96 -10.60 -18.96
CA SER A 138 1.61 -10.15 -19.29
C SER A 138 0.76 -9.75 -18.09
N TYR A 139 1.19 -10.04 -16.86
CA TYR A 139 0.36 -9.81 -15.66
C TYR A 139 1.06 -8.95 -14.61
N LEU A 140 0.36 -7.88 -14.17
CA LEU A 140 0.69 -7.05 -13.02
C LEU A 140 -0.48 -7.12 -12.03
N VAL A 141 -0.26 -7.61 -10.81
CA VAL A 141 -1.30 -8.02 -9.86
C VAL A 141 -1.20 -7.20 -8.58
N ALA A 142 -2.34 -6.80 -8.02
CA ALA A 142 -2.39 -6.19 -6.70
C ALA A 142 -2.21 -7.26 -5.62
N LYS A 143 -1.18 -7.12 -4.78
CA LYS A 143 -0.79 -8.10 -3.76
C LYS A 143 -1.92 -8.47 -2.81
N LYS A 144 -2.76 -7.51 -2.43
CA LYS A 144 -3.89 -7.70 -1.51
C LYS A 144 -4.99 -8.64 -2.04
N TYR A 145 -5.04 -8.86 -3.35
CA TYR A 145 -5.99 -9.80 -3.98
C TYR A 145 -5.39 -11.18 -4.25
N ILE A 146 -4.13 -11.40 -3.90
CA ILE A 146 -3.51 -12.73 -3.97
C ILE A 146 -3.93 -13.55 -2.75
N ARG A 147 -4.65 -14.66 -2.97
CA ARG A 147 -5.00 -15.62 -1.92
C ARG A 147 -3.84 -16.55 -1.59
N SER A 148 -3.21 -17.10 -2.62
CA SER A 148 -2.08 -18.04 -2.49
C SER A 148 -1.33 -18.15 -3.82
N PHE A 149 -0.16 -18.78 -3.80
CA PHE A 149 0.60 -19.05 -5.02
C PHE A 149 1.40 -20.34 -4.89
N VAL A 150 1.59 -21.00 -6.03
CA VAL A 150 2.47 -22.16 -6.21
C VAL A 150 3.41 -21.89 -7.38
N TYR A 151 4.33 -22.79 -7.63
CA TYR A 151 5.18 -22.70 -8.82
C TYR A 151 4.32 -22.69 -10.09
N GLY A 152 4.46 -21.60 -10.87
CA GLY A 152 3.74 -21.43 -12.14
C GLY A 152 2.34 -20.80 -12.03
N LYS A 153 1.76 -20.66 -10.85
CA LYS A 153 0.39 -20.11 -10.69
C LYS A 153 0.23 -19.21 -9.46
N VAL A 154 -0.59 -18.18 -9.61
CA VAL A 154 -1.18 -17.38 -8.52
C VAL A 154 -2.69 -17.65 -8.50
N PHE A 155 -3.25 -17.82 -7.30
CA PHE A 155 -4.69 -17.92 -7.05
C PHE A 155 -5.17 -16.61 -6.45
N MET A 156 -6.12 -15.98 -7.12
CA MET A 156 -6.73 -14.73 -6.69
C MET A 156 -7.82 -14.97 -5.64
N MET A 157 -8.18 -13.94 -4.88
CA MET A 157 -9.24 -14.00 -3.85
C MET A 157 -10.61 -14.38 -4.42
N ASP A 158 -10.90 -14.01 -5.67
CA ASP A 158 -12.14 -14.32 -6.39
C ASP A 158 -12.15 -15.70 -7.05
N GLY A 159 -11.05 -16.46 -6.94
CA GLY A 159 -10.91 -17.80 -7.49
C GLY A 159 -10.24 -17.88 -8.86
N GLU A 160 -9.92 -16.75 -9.49
CA GLU A 160 -9.15 -16.75 -10.74
C GLU A 160 -7.74 -17.30 -10.56
N GLU A 161 -7.23 -18.00 -11.58
CA GLU A 161 -5.87 -18.53 -11.63
C GLU A 161 -5.07 -17.80 -12.71
N LEU A 162 -3.96 -17.17 -12.32
CA LEU A 162 -3.09 -16.42 -13.23
C LEU A 162 -1.71 -17.10 -13.35
N PRO A 163 -1.13 -17.14 -14.57
CA PRO A 163 0.17 -17.78 -14.79
C PRO A 163 1.33 -16.93 -14.25
N VAL A 164 2.26 -17.57 -13.57
CA VAL A 164 3.49 -16.96 -13.05
C VAL A 164 4.70 -17.38 -13.88
N GLY A 165 5.45 -16.41 -14.38
CA GLY A 165 6.71 -16.67 -15.07
C GLY A 165 7.84 -17.10 -14.10
N ARG A 166 8.72 -18.00 -14.55
CA ARG A 166 9.81 -18.55 -13.72
C ARG A 166 10.67 -17.48 -13.02
N LYS A 167 10.99 -16.40 -13.71
CA LYS A 167 11.75 -15.26 -13.16
C LYS A 167 10.99 -14.59 -12.01
N TYR A 168 9.70 -14.33 -12.20
CA TYR A 168 8.86 -13.58 -11.28
C TYR A 168 8.46 -14.40 -10.03
N TYR A 169 8.49 -15.72 -10.12
CA TYR A 169 8.18 -16.58 -8.96
C TYR A 169 9.14 -16.38 -7.78
N LYS A 170 10.44 -16.18 -8.08
CA LYS A 170 11.43 -15.90 -7.01
C LYS A 170 11.15 -14.58 -6.32
N GLU A 171 10.82 -13.55 -7.09
CA GLU A 171 10.49 -12.22 -6.57
C GLU A 171 9.22 -12.27 -5.71
N LEU A 172 8.16 -12.94 -6.21
CA LEU A 172 6.92 -13.15 -5.48
C LEU A 172 7.16 -13.86 -4.13
N LYS A 173 7.95 -14.93 -4.13
CA LYS A 173 8.30 -15.68 -2.92
C LYS A 173 9.05 -14.83 -1.89
N ASN A 174 10.00 -14.02 -2.33
CA ASN A 174 10.77 -13.16 -1.43
C ASN A 174 9.90 -12.05 -0.81
N MET A 175 9.06 -11.40 -1.62
CA MET A 175 8.19 -10.32 -1.14
C MET A 175 7.11 -10.79 -0.17
N MET A 176 6.61 -12.01 -0.34
CA MET A 176 5.58 -12.56 0.56
C MET A 176 6.17 -13.15 1.85
N LYS A 177 7.46 -13.52 1.87
CA LYS A 177 8.17 -13.94 3.09
C LYS A 177 8.46 -12.77 4.03
N ASN A 178 8.79 -11.59 3.50
CA ASN A 178 9.09 -10.39 4.30
C ASN A 178 7.83 -9.76 4.95
N GLY A 179 6.66 -10.34 4.78
CA GLY A 179 5.40 -9.93 5.43
C GLY A 179 4.93 -10.85 6.55
N VAL A 180 5.73 -11.85 6.94
CA VAL A 180 5.35 -12.91 7.91
C VAL A 180 6.36 -13.06 9.07
N GLU A 181 7.23 -12.06 9.29
CA GLU A 181 8.05 -11.97 10.51
C GLU A 181 7.56 -10.87 11.45
#